data_5eb748eebd39c645d4bfbabedaf8ab52
#
_entry.id   5eb748eebd39c645d4bfbabedaf8ab52
#
_cell.length_a   1.000
_cell.length_b   1.000
_cell.length_c   1.000
_cell.angle_alpha   90.00
_cell.angle_beta   90.00
_cell.angle_gamma   90.00
#
_symmetry.space_group_name_H-M   'P 1'
#
loop_
_entity.id
_entity.type
_entity.pdbx_description
1 polymer ?
#
loop_
_entity_poly.entity_id
_entity_poly.type
_entity_poly.pdbx_seq_one_letter_code
_entity_poly.pdbx_strand_id
1 'polypeptide(L)'
;KDINKAMLSDSVGTVAGALMGTTTVTSYVESGAGVKAGGRTGMTSLVIGILFLMCLFFAPLATSLPKEIDGAALLYVAVLFVKNITDIEWDDIAESAPAIVAMIAMPLTYSISNGIALAFIAYALIKILTGKFSSTSPAIWVIAILSVISFAVA
;
A
#
# COMPACT_ATOMS: atom_id res chain seq x y z
N LYS A 1 -7.31 -17.22 5.13
CA LYS A 1 -6.79 -17.59 6.49
C LYS A 1 -5.49 -16.89 6.83
N ASP A 2 -4.63 -16.58 5.83
CA ASP A 2 -3.30 -16.02 6.08
C ASP A 2 -3.29 -14.49 6.23
N ILE A 3 -4.31 -13.78 5.71
CA ILE A 3 -4.44 -12.32 5.87
C ILE A 3 -4.55 -11.92 7.34
N ASN A 4 -5.33 -12.65 8.15
CA ASN A 4 -5.47 -12.35 9.57
C ASN A 4 -4.14 -12.48 10.33
N LYS A 5 -3.30 -13.43 9.94
CA LYS A 5 -1.95 -13.60 10.52
C LYS A 5 -1.02 -12.46 10.12
N ALA A 6 -1.10 -12.01 8.88
CA ALA A 6 -0.32 -10.87 8.40
C ALA A 6 -0.72 -9.58 9.13
N MET A 7 -2.02 -9.31 9.26
CA MET A 7 -2.52 -8.14 10.01
C MET A 7 -2.15 -8.21 11.51
N LEU A 8 -2.21 -9.39 12.11
CA LEU A 8 -1.76 -9.58 13.50
C LEU A 8 -0.27 -9.28 13.63
N SER A 9 0.55 -9.74 12.69
CA SER A 9 1.99 -9.48 12.68
C SER A 9 2.32 -8.00 12.58
N ASP A 10 1.64 -7.26 11.67
CA ASP A 10 1.80 -5.81 11.52
C ASP A 10 1.37 -5.06 12.79
N SER A 11 0.26 -5.49 13.40
CA SER A 11 -0.24 -4.90 14.66
C SER A 11 0.75 -5.10 15.81
N VAL A 12 1.25 -6.30 16.00
CA VAL A 12 2.25 -6.62 17.03
C VAL A 12 3.55 -5.86 16.77
N GLY A 13 4.00 -5.81 15.50
CA GLY A 13 5.17 -5.05 15.10
C GLY A 13 5.03 -3.55 15.38
N THR A 14 3.87 -2.98 15.09
CA THR A 14 3.56 -1.56 15.36
C THR A 14 3.57 -1.25 16.86
N VAL A 15 2.98 -2.12 17.70
CA VAL A 15 3.01 -1.95 19.16
C VAL A 15 4.45 -2.02 19.69
N ALA A 16 5.22 -2.99 19.24
CA ALA A 16 6.62 -3.11 19.62
C ALA A 16 7.44 -1.89 19.15
N GLY A 17 7.23 -1.43 17.93
CA GLY A 17 7.87 -0.23 17.39
C GLY A 17 7.54 1.03 18.20
N ALA A 18 6.26 1.21 18.56
CA ALA A 18 5.82 2.32 19.41
C ALA A 18 6.48 2.32 20.78
N LEU A 19 6.63 1.14 21.41
CA LEU A 19 7.35 1.00 22.68
C LEU A 19 8.84 1.34 22.55
N MET A 20 9.44 1.12 21.38
CA MET A 20 10.83 1.46 21.10
C MET A 20 11.02 2.91 20.62
N GLY A 21 9.92 3.69 20.49
CA GLY A 21 9.96 5.08 20.04
C GLY A 21 10.14 5.26 18.52
N THR A 22 9.84 4.24 17.72
CA THR A 22 9.87 4.31 16.24
C THR A 22 8.46 4.47 15.66
N THR A 23 8.39 4.71 14.37
CA THR A 23 7.13 4.81 13.63
C THR A 23 6.45 3.43 13.49
N THR A 24 5.26 3.41 12.88
CA THR A 24 4.53 2.15 12.59
C THR A 24 5.38 1.18 11.78
N VAL A 25 5.29 -0.10 12.13
CA VAL A 25 5.88 -1.20 11.35
C VAL A 25 4.82 -1.74 10.41
N THR A 26 5.07 -1.65 9.11
CA THR A 26 4.14 -2.09 8.07
C THR A 26 4.84 -2.98 7.05
N SER A 27 4.08 -3.85 6.41
CA SER A 27 4.59 -4.66 5.29
C SER A 27 4.76 -3.80 4.05
N TYR A 28 5.96 -3.77 3.49
CA TYR A 28 6.29 -3.03 2.28
C TYR A 28 5.96 -3.82 1.02
N VAL A 29 5.44 -3.12 0.01
CA VAL A 29 5.11 -3.70 -1.31
C VAL A 29 6.38 -4.21 -2.02
N GLU A 30 7.52 -3.56 -1.79
CA GLU A 30 8.84 -3.93 -2.31
C GLU A 30 9.26 -5.35 -1.90
N SER A 31 8.77 -5.85 -0.77
CA SER A 31 8.97 -7.24 -0.33
C SER A 31 8.42 -8.26 -1.33
N GLY A 32 7.49 -7.86 -2.21
CA GLY A 32 6.98 -8.68 -3.29
C GLY A 32 8.06 -9.13 -4.28
N ALA A 33 9.13 -8.36 -4.46
CA ALA A 33 10.28 -8.75 -5.27
C ALA A 33 10.98 -9.97 -4.64
N GLY A 34 11.20 -9.97 -3.32
CA GLY A 34 11.78 -11.09 -2.60
C GLY A 34 10.90 -12.35 -2.64
N VAL A 35 9.58 -12.17 -2.54
CA VAL A 35 8.62 -13.29 -2.66
C VAL A 35 8.66 -13.91 -4.05
N LYS A 36 8.75 -13.10 -5.11
CA LYS A 36 8.90 -13.57 -6.51
C LYS A 36 10.24 -14.28 -6.74
N ALA A 37 11.30 -13.85 -6.05
CA ALA A 37 12.60 -14.53 -6.08
C ALA A 37 12.63 -15.86 -5.29
N GLY A 38 11.53 -16.23 -4.62
CA GLY A 38 11.39 -17.50 -3.89
C GLY A 38 11.43 -17.39 -2.37
N GLY A 39 11.59 -16.18 -1.82
CA GLY A 39 11.61 -15.92 -0.37
C GLY A 39 10.20 -15.95 0.23
N ARG A 40 9.73 -17.13 0.63
CA ARG A 40 8.35 -17.35 1.12
C ARG A 40 8.27 -17.82 2.56
N THR A 41 9.37 -17.79 3.29
CA THR A 41 9.44 -18.28 4.68
C THR A 41 9.88 -17.18 5.62
N GLY A 42 9.55 -17.31 6.92
CA GLY A 42 10.02 -16.38 7.95
C GLY A 42 11.54 -16.30 8.06
N MET A 43 12.26 -17.32 7.61
CA MET A 43 13.72 -17.30 7.55
C MET A 43 14.24 -16.19 6.62
N THR A 44 13.57 -15.95 5.50
CA THR A 44 13.89 -14.85 4.59
C THR A 44 13.80 -13.50 5.32
N SER A 45 12.74 -13.27 6.07
CA SER A 45 12.54 -12.03 6.85
C SER A 45 13.61 -11.88 7.95
N LEU A 46 14.00 -12.98 8.59
CA LEU A 46 15.03 -12.97 9.60
C LEU A 46 16.40 -12.60 9.01
N VAL A 47 16.77 -13.19 7.87
CA VAL A 47 18.02 -12.84 7.16
C VAL A 47 18.01 -11.38 6.73
N ILE A 48 16.90 -10.88 6.18
CA ILE A 48 16.76 -9.47 5.80
C ILE A 48 16.93 -8.56 7.03
N GLY A 49 16.32 -8.91 8.17
CA GLY A 49 16.47 -8.16 9.41
C GLY A 49 17.92 -8.09 9.89
N ILE A 50 18.66 -9.20 9.83
CA ILE A 50 20.10 -9.23 10.16
C ILE A 50 20.90 -8.35 9.20
N LEU A 51 20.60 -8.42 7.90
CA LEU A 51 21.27 -7.56 6.91
C LEU A 51 21.01 -6.08 7.17
N PHE A 52 19.79 -5.69 7.55
CA PHE A 52 19.50 -4.31 7.95
C PHE A 52 20.30 -3.88 9.19
N LEU A 53 20.45 -4.75 10.20
CA LEU A 53 21.32 -4.48 11.35
C LEU A 53 22.77 -4.30 10.94
N MET A 54 23.27 -5.08 10.01
CA MET A 54 24.62 -4.90 9.45
C MET A 54 24.75 -3.59 8.69
N CYS A 55 23.70 -3.16 7.97
CA CYS A 55 23.69 -1.88 7.25
C CYS A 55 23.81 -0.66 8.17
N LEU A 56 23.51 -0.77 9.47
CA LEU A 56 23.74 0.32 10.43
C LEU A 56 25.22 0.73 10.51
N PHE A 57 26.13 -0.23 10.37
CA PHE A 57 27.57 0.05 10.33
C PHE A 57 28.00 0.76 9.04
N PHE A 58 27.21 0.63 7.97
CA PHE A 58 27.43 1.23 6.67
C PHE A 58 26.46 2.41 6.40
N ALA A 59 25.85 2.97 7.43
CA ALA A 59 24.90 4.08 7.31
C ALA A 59 25.43 5.25 6.46
N PRO A 60 26.71 5.70 6.59
CA PRO A 60 27.23 6.75 5.73
C PRO A 60 27.24 6.38 4.24
N LEU A 61 27.46 5.12 3.90
CA LEU A 61 27.41 4.63 2.53
C LEU A 61 25.96 4.61 2.00
N ALA A 62 25.02 4.16 2.82
CA ALA A 62 23.60 4.14 2.45
C ALA A 62 23.05 5.56 2.20
N THR A 63 23.46 6.54 3.01
CA THR A 63 23.03 7.94 2.84
C THR A 63 23.71 8.65 1.66
N SER A 64 24.79 8.11 1.11
CA SER A 64 25.46 8.63 -0.07
C SER A 64 24.81 8.17 -1.39
N LEU A 65 23.84 7.25 -1.35
CA LEU A 65 23.16 6.79 -2.55
C LEU A 65 22.29 7.90 -3.14
N PRO A 66 22.39 8.17 -4.46
CA PRO A 66 21.52 9.10 -5.15
C PRO A 66 20.06 8.65 -5.10
N LYS A 67 19.13 9.60 -4.96
CA LYS A 67 17.68 9.31 -4.93
C LYS A 67 17.14 8.67 -6.20
N GLU A 68 17.86 8.79 -7.29
CA GLU A 68 17.54 8.19 -8.59
C GLU A 68 17.57 6.66 -8.54
N ILE A 69 18.37 6.09 -7.64
CA ILE A 69 18.45 4.63 -7.43
C ILE A 69 17.13 4.11 -6.83
N ASP A 70 16.55 4.87 -5.90
CA ASP A 70 15.26 4.51 -5.31
C ASP A 70 14.15 4.51 -6.38
N GLY A 71 14.17 5.50 -7.28
CA GLY A 71 13.24 5.57 -8.40
C GLY A 71 13.35 4.36 -9.34
N ALA A 72 14.57 3.92 -9.65
CA ALA A 72 14.79 2.75 -10.48
C ALA A 72 14.31 1.45 -9.82
N ALA A 73 14.54 1.30 -8.51
CA ALA A 73 14.06 0.16 -7.73
C ALA A 73 12.52 0.12 -7.68
N LEU A 74 11.87 1.27 -7.48
CA LEU A 74 10.41 1.39 -7.48
C LEU A 74 9.81 1.07 -8.86
N LEU A 75 10.46 1.48 -9.95
CA LEU A 75 10.05 1.10 -11.31
C LEU A 75 10.11 -0.41 -11.51
N TYR A 76 11.16 -1.07 -11.04
CA TYR A 76 11.25 -2.53 -11.11
C TYR A 76 10.10 -3.21 -10.36
N VAL A 77 9.80 -2.75 -9.14
CA VAL A 77 8.68 -3.26 -8.34
C VAL A 77 7.35 -3.00 -9.05
N ALA A 78 7.16 -1.81 -9.63
CA ALA A 78 5.95 -1.48 -10.40
C ALA A 78 5.73 -2.46 -11.55
N VAL A 79 6.77 -2.79 -12.33
CA VAL A 79 6.70 -3.80 -13.41
C VAL A 79 6.28 -5.17 -12.88
N LEU A 80 6.74 -5.56 -11.69
CA LEU A 80 6.33 -6.83 -11.08
C LEU A 80 4.84 -6.90 -10.74
N PHE A 81 4.22 -5.75 -10.45
CA PHE A 81 2.82 -5.65 -10.05
C PHE A 81 1.87 -5.22 -11.18
N VAL A 82 2.38 -4.82 -12.35
CA VAL A 82 1.56 -4.46 -13.53
C VAL A 82 0.54 -5.53 -13.87
N LYS A 83 0.88 -6.80 -13.67
CA LYS A 83 -0.03 -7.91 -13.92
C LYS A 83 -1.33 -7.83 -13.10
N ASN A 84 -1.29 -7.23 -11.92
CA ASN A 84 -2.49 -7.11 -11.08
C ASN A 84 -3.52 -6.13 -11.65
N ILE A 85 -3.10 -5.26 -12.58
CA ILE A 85 -4.00 -4.35 -13.30
C ILE A 85 -5.01 -5.14 -14.16
N THR A 86 -4.63 -6.34 -14.62
CA THR A 86 -5.52 -7.20 -15.40
C THR A 86 -6.63 -7.85 -14.57
N ASP A 87 -6.51 -7.84 -13.25
CA ASP A 87 -7.52 -8.38 -12.34
C ASP A 87 -8.68 -7.39 -12.10
N ILE A 88 -8.53 -6.13 -12.58
CA ILE A 88 -9.58 -5.12 -12.50
C ILE A 88 -10.63 -5.41 -13.58
N GLU A 89 -11.90 -5.40 -13.20
CA GLU A 89 -13.03 -5.52 -14.13
C GLU A 89 -13.23 -4.19 -14.89
N TRP A 90 -12.51 -4.03 -15.99
CA TRP A 90 -12.53 -2.79 -16.79
C TRP A 90 -13.87 -2.50 -17.46
N ASP A 91 -14.68 -3.52 -17.68
CA ASP A 91 -16.01 -3.41 -18.29
C ASP A 91 -17.07 -2.86 -17.31
N ASP A 92 -16.85 -2.96 -15.98
CA ASP A 92 -17.71 -2.32 -14.97
C ASP A 92 -17.15 -0.95 -14.61
N ILE A 93 -17.90 0.11 -14.97
CA ILE A 93 -17.54 1.50 -14.63
C ILE A 93 -17.41 1.69 -13.12
N ALA A 94 -18.15 0.94 -12.32
CA ALA A 94 -18.10 1.07 -10.86
C ALA A 94 -16.77 0.57 -10.28
N GLU A 95 -16.06 -0.31 -10.96
CA GLU A 95 -14.76 -0.82 -10.55
C GLU A 95 -13.61 -0.11 -11.29
N SER A 96 -13.77 0.17 -12.59
CA SER A 96 -12.73 0.76 -13.42
C SER A 96 -12.50 2.25 -13.12
N ALA A 97 -13.55 3.05 -12.92
CA ALA A 97 -13.39 4.48 -12.68
C ALA A 97 -12.66 4.82 -11.37
N PRO A 98 -12.94 4.18 -10.22
CA PRO A 98 -12.15 4.38 -9.00
C PRO A 98 -10.68 3.99 -9.16
N ALA A 99 -10.41 2.92 -9.91
CA ALA A 99 -9.04 2.49 -10.20
C ALA A 99 -8.28 3.55 -11.01
N ILE A 100 -8.91 4.13 -12.04
CA ILE A 100 -8.34 5.22 -12.83
C ILE A 100 -8.10 6.46 -11.95
N VAL A 101 -9.08 6.82 -11.10
CA VAL A 101 -8.93 7.94 -10.16
C VAL A 101 -7.73 7.72 -9.25
N ALA A 102 -7.56 6.53 -8.67
CA ALA A 102 -6.40 6.19 -7.84
C ALA A 102 -5.08 6.35 -8.61
N MET A 103 -5.00 5.78 -9.82
CA MET A 103 -3.79 5.82 -10.65
C MET A 103 -3.36 7.24 -11.02
N ILE A 104 -4.32 8.14 -11.22
CA ILE A 104 -4.05 9.54 -11.57
C ILE A 104 -3.79 10.38 -10.31
N ALA A 105 -4.59 10.19 -9.27
CA ALA A 105 -4.53 11.03 -8.07
C ALA A 105 -3.27 10.78 -7.24
N MET A 106 -2.77 9.54 -7.15
CA MET A 106 -1.56 9.23 -6.38
C MET A 106 -0.34 10.04 -6.83
N PRO A 107 0.05 10.05 -8.12
CA PRO A 107 1.20 10.84 -8.56
C PRO A 107 0.93 12.36 -8.53
N LEU A 108 -0.31 12.81 -8.79
CA LEU A 108 -0.64 14.24 -8.78
C LEU A 108 -0.61 14.83 -7.37
N THR A 109 -1.01 14.08 -6.35
CA THR A 109 -1.02 14.54 -4.96
C THR A 109 0.27 14.21 -4.21
N TYR A 110 1.21 13.49 -4.83
CA TYR A 110 2.41 12.93 -4.17
C TYR A 110 2.08 12.15 -2.90
N SER A 111 0.89 11.55 -2.84
CA SER A 111 0.38 10.87 -1.65
C SER A 111 -0.45 9.65 -2.03
N ILE A 112 -0.02 8.49 -1.57
CA ILE A 112 -0.76 7.24 -1.73
C ILE A 112 -2.11 7.33 -0.99
N SER A 113 -2.10 7.90 0.22
CA SER A 113 -3.30 8.05 1.06
C SER A 113 -4.35 8.90 0.37
N ASN A 114 -3.97 10.03 -0.22
CA ASN A 114 -4.89 10.90 -0.94
C ASN A 114 -5.46 10.23 -2.19
N GLY A 115 -4.63 9.48 -2.92
CA GLY A 115 -5.09 8.73 -4.10
C GLY A 115 -6.11 7.66 -3.74
N ILE A 116 -5.85 6.90 -2.67
CA ILE A 116 -6.77 5.87 -2.16
C ILE A 116 -8.06 6.52 -1.66
N ALA A 117 -7.97 7.61 -0.90
CA ALA A 117 -9.14 8.33 -0.38
C ALA A 117 -10.04 8.83 -1.51
N LEU A 118 -9.48 9.45 -2.54
CA LEU A 118 -10.21 9.90 -3.72
C LEU A 118 -10.86 8.74 -4.48
N ALA A 119 -10.17 7.60 -4.58
CA ALA A 119 -10.73 6.40 -5.21
C ALA A 119 -11.95 5.87 -4.44
N PHE A 120 -11.89 5.82 -3.11
CA PHE A 120 -13.04 5.39 -2.28
C PHE A 120 -14.22 6.37 -2.37
N ILE A 121 -13.94 7.67 -2.42
CA ILE A 121 -14.99 8.69 -2.64
C ILE A 121 -15.63 8.50 -4.02
N ALA A 122 -14.83 8.33 -5.07
CA ALA A 122 -15.33 8.07 -6.42
C ALA A 122 -16.15 6.79 -6.49
N TYR A 123 -15.67 5.70 -5.84
CA TYR A 123 -16.40 4.44 -5.76
C TYR A 123 -17.76 4.61 -5.10
N ALA A 124 -17.81 5.28 -3.94
CA ALA A 124 -19.04 5.54 -3.22
C ALA A 124 -20.02 6.36 -4.06
N LEU A 125 -19.54 7.43 -4.73
CA LEU A 125 -20.36 8.27 -5.61
C LEU A 125 -20.96 7.47 -6.77
N ILE A 126 -20.17 6.64 -7.43
CA ILE A 126 -20.63 5.83 -8.57
C ILE A 126 -21.67 4.80 -8.09
N LYS A 127 -21.45 4.14 -6.96
CA LYS A 127 -22.44 3.20 -6.39
C LYS A 127 -23.75 3.89 -5.99
N ILE A 128 -23.69 5.14 -5.53
CA ILE A 128 -24.88 5.97 -5.28
C ILE A 128 -25.61 6.25 -6.61
N LEU A 129 -24.90 6.72 -7.62
CA LEU A 129 -25.49 7.11 -8.90
C LEU A 129 -26.07 5.91 -9.67
N THR A 130 -25.48 4.74 -9.52
CA THR A 130 -25.94 3.49 -10.16
C THR A 130 -27.00 2.74 -9.35
N GLY A 131 -27.36 3.22 -8.15
CA GLY A 131 -28.37 2.59 -7.28
C GLY A 131 -27.96 1.23 -6.70
N LYS A 132 -26.69 0.83 -6.84
CA LYS A 132 -26.16 -0.47 -6.40
C LYS A 132 -25.69 -0.46 -4.93
N PHE A 133 -26.47 0.14 -4.01
CA PHE A 133 -26.10 0.25 -2.59
C PHE A 133 -25.91 -1.11 -1.91
N SER A 134 -26.75 -2.08 -2.26
CA SER A 134 -26.80 -3.37 -1.59
C SER A 134 -25.62 -4.28 -1.89
N SER A 135 -24.85 -4.01 -2.95
CA SER A 135 -23.71 -4.83 -3.35
C SER A 135 -22.39 -4.38 -2.71
N THR A 136 -22.41 -3.28 -1.93
CA THR A 136 -21.22 -2.67 -1.38
C THR A 136 -21.08 -3.00 0.11
N SER A 137 -19.88 -3.43 0.53
CA SER A 137 -19.60 -3.72 1.94
C SER A 137 -19.77 -2.45 2.80
N PRO A 138 -20.36 -2.54 4.00
CA PRO A 138 -20.47 -1.42 4.94
C PRO A 138 -19.11 -0.75 5.25
N ALA A 139 -18.04 -1.53 5.23
CA ALA A 139 -16.69 -1.01 5.47
C ALA A 139 -16.27 0.06 4.44
N ILE A 140 -16.66 -0.10 3.17
CA ILE A 140 -16.35 0.86 2.10
C ILE A 140 -17.03 2.21 2.37
N TRP A 141 -18.26 2.19 2.85
CA TRP A 141 -18.99 3.41 3.21
C TRP A 141 -18.31 4.16 4.37
N VAL A 142 -17.87 3.42 5.39
CA VAL A 142 -17.13 4.00 6.52
C VAL A 142 -15.84 4.64 6.03
N ILE A 143 -15.08 3.96 5.18
CA ILE A 143 -13.81 4.47 4.63
C ILE A 143 -14.08 5.71 3.76
N ALA A 144 -15.11 5.71 2.92
CA ALA A 144 -15.45 6.86 2.09
C ALA A 144 -15.82 8.09 2.93
N ILE A 145 -16.61 7.91 3.99
CA ILE A 145 -16.97 8.99 4.93
C ILE A 145 -15.72 9.52 5.64
N LEU A 146 -14.86 8.64 6.17
CA LEU A 146 -13.62 9.03 6.82
C LEU A 146 -12.69 9.77 5.86
N SER A 147 -12.65 9.37 4.58
CA SER A 147 -11.89 10.05 3.54
C SER A 147 -12.38 11.47 3.29
N VAL A 148 -13.70 11.67 3.22
CA VAL A 148 -14.29 13.01 3.07
C VAL A 148 -13.97 13.88 4.28
N ILE A 149 -14.10 13.34 5.49
CA ILE A 149 -13.75 14.05 6.74
C ILE A 149 -12.28 14.44 6.74
N SER A 150 -11.40 13.52 6.34
CA SER A 150 -9.96 13.78 6.27
C SER A 150 -9.63 14.96 5.34
N PHE A 151 -10.28 15.05 4.17
CA PHE A 151 -10.11 16.19 3.27
C PHE A 151 -10.76 17.49 3.78
N ALA A 152 -11.81 17.40 4.59
CA ALA A 152 -12.44 18.58 5.17
C ALA A 152 -11.66 19.20 6.33
N VAL A 153 -10.80 18.40 6.98
CA VAL A 153 -10.00 18.81 8.14
C VAL A 153 -8.55 19.15 7.77
N ALA A 154 -8.07 18.69 6.61
CA ALA A 154 -6.71 18.95 6.12
C ALA A 154 -6.60 20.32 5.47
#